data_ea2a8b446714d4af7fe8e2fb3c205f9f
#
_entry.id   ea2a8b446714d4af7fe8e2fb3c205f9f
#
_cell.length_a   1.000
_cell.length_b   1.000
_cell.length_c   1.000
_cell.angle_alpha   90.00
_cell.angle_beta   90.00
_cell.angle_gamma   90.00
#
_symmetry.space_group_name_H-M   'P 1'
#
loop_
_entity.id
_entity.type
_entity.pdbx_description
1 polymer ?
#
loop_
_entity_poly.entity_id
_entity_poly.type
_entity_poly.pdbx_seq_one_letter_code
_entity_poly.pdbx_strand_id
1 'polypeptide(L)'
;MLYDFVFNGWGMKFAANHDNLITRNLCHMKTFSDEVVPANMQPFVLEGGSIESDGKGTLMTTVECLASVNRNEYLQQEELERYLKDIFGLDRILWITSGYLAGDDTDSREDTIAYVRCEDEEDEHYEELKAMEEEIKEFTRANGEPYRLIPLPMADKVEWEGERLPATYANFLIMNGAVLVPFYDSPKDEIAKAALREAFSDREIIGINCLPLIKQHGSLHCVTMQYPEGFIE
;
A
#
# COMPACT_ATOMS: atom_id res chain seq x y z
N MET A 1 4.49 -3.06 -19.75
CA MET A 1 5.84 -3.48 -19.31
C MET A 1 5.70 -4.09 -17.92
N LEU A 2 6.45 -5.12 -17.57
CA LEU A 2 6.49 -5.75 -16.24
C LEU A 2 7.85 -5.45 -15.59
N TYR A 3 7.86 -4.57 -14.61
CA TYR A 3 9.09 -4.22 -13.88
C TYR A 3 9.36 -5.26 -12.78
N ASP A 4 10.55 -5.86 -12.81
CA ASP A 4 10.99 -6.88 -11.86
C ASP A 4 12.01 -6.27 -10.89
N PHE A 5 11.52 -5.71 -9.79
CA PHE A 5 12.32 -5.11 -8.73
C PHE A 5 12.81 -6.16 -7.73
N VAL A 6 13.79 -5.80 -6.92
CA VAL A 6 14.24 -6.66 -5.83
C VAL A 6 13.29 -6.55 -4.64
N PHE A 7 12.82 -7.69 -4.16
CA PHE A 7 12.23 -7.82 -2.83
C PHE A 7 13.32 -8.31 -1.87
N ASN A 8 13.52 -7.63 -0.76
CA ASN A 8 14.58 -7.97 0.20
C ASN A 8 14.05 -8.41 1.57
N GLY A 9 12.83 -8.95 1.61
CA GLY A 9 12.23 -9.47 2.84
C GLY A 9 11.89 -8.39 3.86
N TRP A 10 11.26 -7.30 3.41
CA TRP A 10 10.85 -6.15 4.22
C TRP A 10 12.02 -5.48 4.96
N GLY A 11 13.06 -5.14 4.23
CA GLY A 11 14.25 -4.52 4.80
C GLY A 11 15.16 -5.51 5.50
N MET A 12 15.39 -6.69 4.90
CA MET A 12 16.28 -7.76 5.37
C MET A 12 15.79 -8.47 6.65
N LYS A 13 14.50 -8.40 6.98
CA LYS A 13 13.92 -9.15 8.12
C LYS A 13 13.87 -10.66 7.82
N PHE A 14 13.66 -11.04 6.55
CA PHE A 14 13.54 -12.42 6.11
C PHE A 14 14.32 -12.67 4.82
N ALA A 15 14.65 -13.96 4.57
CA ALA A 15 15.25 -14.37 3.31
C ALA A 15 14.22 -14.28 2.17
N ALA A 16 14.57 -13.63 1.06
CA ALA A 16 13.67 -13.38 -0.08
C ALA A 16 14.20 -14.00 -1.41
N ASN A 17 15.11 -14.94 -1.33
CA ASN A 17 15.74 -15.56 -2.49
C ASN A 17 14.76 -16.35 -3.37
N HIS A 18 13.68 -16.90 -2.80
CA HIS A 18 12.63 -17.59 -3.56
C HIS A 18 11.62 -16.59 -4.14
N ASP A 19 11.28 -15.55 -3.40
CA ASP A 19 10.33 -14.51 -3.82
C ASP A 19 10.85 -13.78 -5.07
N ASN A 20 12.12 -13.47 -5.11
CA ASN A 20 12.78 -12.87 -6.28
C ASN A 20 12.84 -13.78 -7.53
N LEU A 21 12.33 -15.00 -7.47
CA LEU A 21 12.19 -15.88 -8.61
C LEU A 21 10.77 -15.89 -9.19
N ILE A 22 9.79 -15.28 -8.52
CA ILE A 22 8.38 -15.36 -8.90
C ILE A 22 8.16 -14.82 -10.31
N THR A 23 8.56 -13.60 -10.60
CA THR A 23 8.41 -12.98 -11.92
C THR A 23 9.01 -13.82 -13.02
N ARG A 24 10.25 -14.28 -12.84
CA ARG A 24 10.94 -15.13 -13.82
C ARG A 24 10.21 -16.45 -14.03
N ASN A 25 9.71 -17.07 -12.96
CA ASN A 25 8.99 -18.34 -13.06
C ASN A 25 7.65 -18.17 -13.78
N LEU A 26 6.91 -17.10 -13.48
CA LEU A 26 5.65 -16.78 -14.17
C LEU A 26 5.88 -16.53 -15.68
N CYS A 27 6.96 -15.84 -16.04
CA CYS A 27 7.35 -15.67 -17.44
C CYS A 27 7.66 -17.01 -18.12
N HIS A 28 8.39 -17.91 -17.46
CA HIS A 28 8.69 -19.25 -17.99
C HIS A 28 7.42 -20.11 -18.14
N MET A 29 6.44 -19.92 -17.25
CA MET A 29 5.14 -20.60 -17.32
C MET A 29 4.20 -20.00 -18.35
N LYS A 30 4.60 -18.92 -19.03
CA LYS A 30 3.77 -18.17 -19.98
C LYS A 30 2.45 -17.69 -19.37
N THR A 31 2.51 -17.20 -18.14
CA THR A 31 1.34 -16.67 -17.42
C THR A 31 0.90 -15.33 -17.97
N PHE A 32 1.84 -14.56 -18.52
CA PHE A 32 1.58 -13.23 -19.07
C PHE A 32 1.34 -13.30 -20.57
N SER A 33 0.52 -12.37 -21.08
CA SER A 33 0.27 -12.26 -22.51
C SER A 33 1.58 -11.95 -23.28
N ASP A 34 1.63 -12.32 -24.56
CA ASP A 34 2.81 -12.12 -25.42
C ASP A 34 3.20 -10.63 -25.60
N GLU A 35 2.32 -9.71 -25.26
CA GLU A 35 2.57 -8.26 -25.30
C GLU A 35 3.31 -7.74 -24.07
N VAL A 36 3.41 -8.53 -23.00
CA VAL A 36 4.07 -8.15 -21.75
C VAL A 36 5.58 -8.30 -21.87
N VAL A 37 6.29 -7.19 -21.71
CA VAL A 37 7.76 -7.17 -21.78
C VAL A 37 8.31 -7.05 -20.36
N PRO A 38 9.01 -8.07 -19.85
CA PRO A 38 9.70 -7.99 -18.56
C PRO A 38 10.92 -7.06 -18.63
N ALA A 39 11.09 -6.24 -17.60
CA ALA A 39 12.23 -5.36 -17.41
C ALA A 39 12.87 -5.63 -16.05
N ASN A 40 14.14 -6.05 -16.06
CA ASN A 40 14.90 -6.27 -14.83
C ASN A 40 15.36 -4.93 -14.25
N MET A 41 14.92 -4.62 -13.04
CA MET A 41 15.19 -3.36 -12.34
C MET A 41 16.24 -3.50 -11.22
N GLN A 42 16.92 -4.65 -11.14
CA GLN A 42 17.97 -4.86 -10.13
C GLN A 42 19.12 -3.85 -10.29
N PRO A 43 19.73 -3.38 -9.20
CA PRO A 43 19.53 -3.84 -7.82
C PRO A 43 18.50 -3.06 -7.00
N PHE A 44 17.62 -2.26 -7.62
CA PHE A 44 16.68 -1.40 -6.92
C PHE A 44 15.66 -2.23 -6.13
N VAL A 45 15.55 -1.95 -4.82
CA VAL A 45 14.58 -2.60 -3.93
C VAL A 45 13.29 -1.79 -3.93
N LEU A 46 12.19 -2.43 -4.34
CA LEU A 46 10.86 -1.83 -4.30
C LEU A 46 9.82 -2.90 -3.95
N GLU A 47 9.06 -2.63 -2.92
CA GLU A 47 7.93 -3.45 -2.50
C GLU A 47 6.64 -2.80 -3.00
N GLY A 48 5.67 -3.60 -3.49
CA GLY A 48 4.40 -3.07 -3.99
C GLY A 48 3.65 -2.26 -2.93
N GLY A 49 3.63 -2.73 -1.68
CA GLY A 49 3.01 -2.03 -0.56
C GLY A 49 3.74 -0.77 -0.08
N SER A 50 4.88 -0.41 -0.66
CA SER A 50 5.59 0.84 -0.31
C SER A 50 5.23 2.02 -1.19
N ILE A 51 4.38 1.84 -2.17
CA ILE A 51 3.99 2.87 -3.13
C ILE A 51 2.48 2.84 -3.40
N GLU A 52 1.90 4.03 -3.53
CA GLU A 52 0.54 4.25 -3.99
C GLU A 52 0.50 5.20 -5.18
N SER A 53 -0.39 4.99 -6.12
CA SER A 53 -0.48 5.80 -7.33
C SER A 53 -1.92 6.19 -7.68
N ASP A 54 -2.12 7.44 -8.08
CA ASP A 54 -3.39 7.92 -8.64
C ASP A 54 -3.60 7.50 -10.11
N GLY A 55 -2.61 6.85 -10.74
CA GLY A 55 -2.62 6.50 -12.16
C GLY A 55 -2.55 7.70 -13.11
N LYS A 56 -2.27 8.91 -12.60
CA LYS A 56 -2.24 10.19 -13.36
C LYS A 56 -0.98 11.01 -13.12
N GLY A 57 0.10 10.33 -12.78
CA GLY A 57 1.41 10.95 -12.61
C GLY A 57 1.75 11.34 -11.18
N THR A 58 0.91 11.06 -10.18
CA THR A 58 1.25 11.20 -8.77
C THR A 58 1.51 9.83 -8.16
N LEU A 59 2.60 9.72 -7.40
CA LEU A 59 2.90 8.58 -6.54
C LEU A 59 3.03 9.07 -5.11
N MET A 60 2.55 8.29 -4.15
CA MET A 60 2.72 8.52 -2.72
C MET A 60 3.55 7.39 -2.12
N THR A 61 4.46 7.73 -1.20
CA THR A 61 5.31 6.76 -0.51
C THR A 61 5.75 7.31 0.85
N THR A 62 6.31 6.46 1.70
CA THR A 62 6.89 6.87 2.97
C THR A 62 8.42 6.93 2.90
N VAL A 63 9.00 7.93 3.54
CA VAL A 63 10.46 8.06 3.66
C VAL A 63 11.04 6.85 4.40
N GLU A 64 10.39 6.45 5.49
CA GLU A 64 10.84 5.33 6.32
C GLU A 64 10.90 4.01 5.55
N CYS A 65 9.97 3.79 4.63
CA CYS A 65 9.96 2.57 3.83
C CYS A 65 11.01 2.62 2.70
N LEU A 66 10.89 3.61 1.81
CA LEU A 66 11.65 3.62 0.55
C LEU A 66 13.09 4.09 0.70
N ALA A 67 13.34 5.10 1.57
CA ALA A 67 14.66 5.64 1.86
C ALA A 67 15.36 4.93 3.04
N SER A 68 14.85 3.78 3.48
CA SER A 68 15.44 2.96 4.53
C SER A 68 16.86 2.53 4.19
N VAL A 69 17.74 2.56 5.19
CA VAL A 69 19.13 2.07 5.07
C VAL A 69 19.22 0.59 4.66
N ASN A 70 18.17 -0.17 4.93
CA ASN A 70 18.09 -1.58 4.59
C ASN A 70 17.53 -1.85 3.18
N ARG A 71 17.23 -0.80 2.39
CA ARG A 71 16.71 -0.93 1.01
C ARG A 71 17.66 -0.28 0.00
N ASN A 72 17.52 1.03 -0.21
CA ASN A 72 18.28 1.75 -1.23
C ASN A 72 19.26 2.77 -0.61
N GLU A 73 20.02 2.36 0.42
CA GLU A 73 20.92 3.22 1.21
C GLU A 73 21.95 4.02 0.39
N TYR A 74 22.23 3.55 -0.82
CA TYR A 74 23.18 4.18 -1.74
C TYR A 74 22.58 5.36 -2.52
N LEU A 75 21.28 5.63 -2.39
CA LEU A 75 20.57 6.72 -3.04
C LEU A 75 20.07 7.74 -2.03
N GLN A 76 20.20 9.01 -2.38
CA GLN A 76 19.53 10.09 -1.65
C GLN A 76 18.06 10.21 -2.10
N GLN A 77 17.22 10.86 -1.29
CA GLN A 77 15.79 10.99 -1.60
C GLN A 77 15.54 11.61 -2.98
N GLU A 78 16.30 12.61 -3.38
CA GLU A 78 16.19 13.26 -4.69
C GLU A 78 16.56 12.31 -5.84
N GLU A 79 17.47 11.38 -5.61
CA GLU A 79 17.86 10.37 -6.59
C GLU A 79 16.80 9.29 -6.72
N LEU A 80 16.20 8.86 -5.59
CA LEU A 80 15.05 7.97 -5.55
C LEU A 80 13.86 8.57 -6.30
N GLU A 81 13.55 9.85 -6.02
CA GLU A 81 12.47 10.56 -6.68
C GLU A 81 12.66 10.63 -8.20
N ARG A 82 13.84 11.02 -8.65
CA ARG A 82 14.18 11.07 -10.08
C ARG A 82 14.04 9.70 -10.73
N TYR A 83 14.57 8.67 -10.10
CA TYR A 83 14.52 7.29 -10.61
C TYR A 83 13.08 6.79 -10.77
N LEU A 84 12.23 6.99 -9.76
CA LEU A 84 10.83 6.58 -9.82
C LEU A 84 10.03 7.39 -10.84
N LYS A 85 10.29 8.70 -10.94
CA LYS A 85 9.67 9.55 -11.98
C LYS A 85 10.01 9.07 -13.37
N ASP A 86 11.27 8.74 -13.63
CA ASP A 86 11.73 8.27 -14.93
C ASP A 86 11.12 6.91 -15.31
N ILE A 87 11.03 5.97 -14.35
CA ILE A 87 10.54 4.62 -14.60
C ILE A 87 9.03 4.59 -14.80
N PHE A 88 8.30 5.26 -13.90
CA PHE A 88 6.83 5.22 -13.90
C PHE A 88 6.19 6.36 -14.70
N GLY A 89 6.98 7.30 -15.23
CA GLY A 89 6.48 8.46 -15.97
C GLY A 89 5.71 9.42 -15.06
N LEU A 90 6.21 9.66 -13.83
CA LEU A 90 5.52 10.48 -12.86
C LEU A 90 5.88 11.96 -12.99
N ASP A 91 4.89 12.80 -12.72
CA ASP A 91 5.09 14.25 -12.58
C ASP A 91 5.62 14.61 -11.19
N ARG A 92 5.15 13.90 -10.14
CA ARG A 92 5.49 14.20 -8.75
C ARG A 92 5.39 12.99 -7.82
N ILE A 93 6.07 13.12 -6.68
CA ILE A 93 5.97 12.18 -5.57
C ILE A 93 5.56 12.94 -4.31
N LEU A 94 4.61 12.40 -3.57
CA LEU A 94 4.22 12.84 -2.24
C LEU A 94 4.93 11.97 -1.22
N TRP A 95 5.74 12.57 -0.37
CA TRP A 95 6.49 11.89 0.66
C TRP A 95 5.81 12.04 2.01
N ILE A 96 5.45 10.93 2.63
CA ILE A 96 4.97 10.87 4.00
C ILE A 96 6.18 10.65 4.90
N THR A 97 6.39 11.54 5.87
CA THR A 97 7.53 11.48 6.78
C THR A 97 7.14 10.98 8.17
N SER A 98 5.85 10.97 8.47
CA SER A 98 5.26 10.53 9.73
C SER A 98 4.28 9.39 9.50
N GLY A 99 4.02 8.62 10.54
CA GLY A 99 3.07 7.50 10.50
C GLY A 99 3.75 6.15 10.55
N TYR A 100 3.39 5.38 11.53
CA TYR A 100 3.79 4.00 11.71
C TYR A 100 2.57 3.18 12.12
N LEU A 101 2.21 2.24 11.28
CA LEU A 101 1.29 1.17 11.63
C LEU A 101 1.86 -0.13 11.05
N ALA A 102 1.96 -1.17 11.86
CA ALA A 102 2.49 -2.45 11.39
C ALA A 102 1.57 -3.02 10.29
N GLY A 103 2.03 -3.06 9.03
CA GLY A 103 1.27 -3.52 7.87
C GLY A 103 0.42 -2.44 7.21
N ASP A 104 0.85 -1.18 7.27
CA ASP A 104 0.10 -0.03 6.79
C ASP A 104 0.13 0.11 5.26
N ASP A 105 -1.05 0.39 4.70
CA ASP A 105 -1.22 0.83 3.32
C ASP A 105 -2.19 2.03 3.30
N THR A 106 -1.84 3.07 2.56
CA THR A 106 -2.75 4.15 2.19
C THR A 106 -3.17 3.93 0.74
N ASP A 107 -4.46 3.92 0.46
CA ASP A 107 -4.98 3.78 -0.90
C ASP A 107 -5.50 5.12 -1.42
N SER A 108 -5.13 5.49 -2.63
CA SER A 108 -5.54 6.76 -3.24
C SER A 108 -6.38 6.57 -4.51
N ARG A 109 -7.42 7.39 -4.66
CA ARG A 109 -8.04 7.73 -5.97
C ARG A 109 -7.46 9.05 -6.45
N GLU A 110 -7.75 9.42 -7.71
CA GLU A 110 -7.31 10.69 -8.31
C GLU A 110 -7.47 11.93 -7.41
N ASP A 111 -8.49 11.93 -6.55
CA ASP A 111 -8.89 13.07 -5.73
C ASP A 111 -9.06 12.74 -4.25
N THR A 112 -8.84 11.50 -3.84
CA THR A 112 -9.19 11.00 -2.50
C THR A 112 -8.04 10.20 -1.91
N ILE A 113 -7.72 10.44 -0.64
CA ILE A 113 -6.81 9.65 0.17
C ILE A 113 -7.61 9.04 1.32
N ALA A 114 -7.63 7.71 1.41
CA ALA A 114 -8.12 6.99 2.58
C ALA A 114 -6.94 6.71 3.53
N TYR A 115 -7.13 6.93 4.82
CA TYR A 115 -6.08 6.80 5.81
C TYR A 115 -6.64 6.34 7.15
N VAL A 116 -5.82 5.69 7.97
CA VAL A 116 -6.22 5.29 9.31
C VAL A 116 -6.17 6.48 10.26
N ARG A 117 -7.28 6.70 11.00
CA ARG A 117 -7.35 7.65 12.10
C ARG A 117 -7.43 6.92 13.43
N CYS A 118 -6.50 7.20 14.33
CA CYS A 118 -6.56 6.78 15.72
C CYS A 118 -7.25 7.89 16.55
N GLU A 119 -8.29 7.52 17.29
CA GLU A 119 -9.03 8.44 18.19
C GLU A 119 -8.69 8.20 19.66
N ASP A 120 -7.98 7.12 19.96
CA ASP A 120 -7.56 6.76 21.32
C ASP A 120 -6.17 7.33 21.61
N GLU A 121 -6.11 8.38 22.41
CA GLU A 121 -4.85 9.05 22.81
C GLU A 121 -3.92 8.16 23.63
N GLU A 122 -4.41 7.03 24.15
CA GLU A 122 -3.61 6.07 24.91
C GLU A 122 -3.06 4.93 24.00
N ASP A 123 -3.49 4.85 22.72
CA ASP A 123 -2.94 3.85 21.78
C ASP A 123 -1.50 4.22 21.38
N GLU A 124 -0.64 3.22 21.32
CA GLU A 124 0.79 3.36 20.98
C GLU A 124 1.05 4.01 19.60
N HIS A 125 0.06 3.99 18.69
CA HIS A 125 0.16 4.57 17.34
C HIS A 125 -0.46 5.97 17.22
N TYR A 126 -1.07 6.51 18.30
CA TYR A 126 -1.83 7.75 18.22
C TYR A 126 -1.02 8.92 17.68
N GLU A 127 0.14 9.19 18.28
CA GLU A 127 0.96 10.36 17.92
C GLU A 127 1.46 10.27 16.47
N GLU A 128 1.87 9.08 16.03
CA GLU A 128 2.38 8.84 14.69
C GLU A 128 1.26 8.99 13.62
N LEU A 129 0.09 8.39 13.87
CA LEU A 129 -1.05 8.49 12.95
C LEU A 129 -1.62 9.90 12.90
N LYS A 130 -1.59 10.63 14.03
CA LYS A 130 -2.00 12.03 14.08
C LYS A 130 -1.03 12.92 13.30
N ALA A 131 0.27 12.71 13.44
CA ALA A 131 1.27 13.44 12.67
C ALA A 131 1.10 13.18 11.16
N MET A 132 0.88 11.94 10.76
CA MET A 132 0.54 11.58 9.38
C MET A 132 -0.74 12.29 8.88
N GLU A 133 -1.80 12.33 9.70
CA GLU A 133 -3.04 13.03 9.33
C GLU A 133 -2.79 14.53 9.08
N GLU A 134 -1.99 15.21 9.91
CA GLU A 134 -1.65 16.62 9.69
C GLU A 134 -0.82 16.81 8.41
N GLU A 135 0.09 15.88 8.11
CA GLU A 135 0.91 15.93 6.91
C GLU A 135 0.07 15.74 5.63
N ILE A 136 -0.82 14.75 5.58
CA ILE A 136 -1.66 14.51 4.39
C ILE A 136 -2.70 15.61 4.14
N LYS A 137 -3.10 16.39 5.17
CA LYS A 137 -3.96 17.56 5.02
C LYS A 137 -3.32 18.68 4.18
N GLU A 138 -2.00 18.75 4.18
CA GLU A 138 -1.24 19.74 3.39
C GLU A 138 -1.05 19.29 1.92
N PHE A 139 -1.35 18.04 1.60
CA PHE A 139 -1.18 17.52 0.25
C PHE A 139 -2.24 18.11 -0.70
N THR A 140 -1.76 18.50 -1.87
CA THR A 140 -2.61 18.99 -2.95
C THR A 140 -2.49 18.11 -4.19
N ARG A 141 -3.55 18.03 -4.96
CA ARG A 141 -3.57 17.40 -6.28
C ARG A 141 -2.70 18.18 -7.29
N ALA A 142 -2.47 17.61 -8.46
CA ALA A 142 -1.70 18.26 -9.52
C ALA A 142 -2.29 19.62 -9.97
N ASN A 143 -3.60 19.83 -9.81
CA ASN A 143 -4.29 21.07 -10.10
C ASN A 143 -4.24 22.12 -8.95
N GLY A 144 -3.57 21.79 -7.84
CA GLY A 144 -3.44 22.64 -6.65
C GLY A 144 -4.61 22.56 -5.66
N GLU A 145 -5.66 21.77 -5.96
CA GLU A 145 -6.76 21.57 -5.00
C GLU A 145 -6.38 20.53 -3.94
N PRO A 146 -6.93 20.62 -2.72
CA PRO A 146 -6.68 19.62 -1.69
C PRO A 146 -7.26 18.26 -2.08
N TYR A 147 -6.68 17.19 -1.54
CA TYR A 147 -7.31 15.86 -1.59
C TYR A 147 -8.54 15.81 -0.68
N ARG A 148 -9.53 15.04 -1.08
CA ARG A 148 -10.60 14.59 -0.21
C ARG A 148 -10.04 13.51 0.71
N LEU A 149 -10.12 13.72 2.01
CA LEU A 149 -9.61 12.79 3.02
C LEU A 149 -10.75 11.94 3.56
N ILE A 150 -10.57 10.61 3.57
CA ILE A 150 -11.51 9.63 4.10
C ILE A 150 -10.87 8.94 5.30
N PRO A 151 -11.22 9.33 6.53
CA PRO A 151 -10.71 8.67 7.72
C PRO A 151 -11.35 7.28 7.87
N LEU A 152 -10.51 6.27 7.94
CA LEU A 152 -10.88 4.91 8.34
C LEU A 152 -10.64 4.76 9.85
N PRO A 153 -11.52 4.10 10.59
CA PRO A 153 -11.30 3.90 12.01
C PRO A 153 -10.06 3.03 12.23
N MET A 154 -9.31 3.30 13.29
CA MET A 154 -8.29 2.35 13.74
C MET A 154 -8.97 1.05 14.17
N ALA A 155 -8.53 -0.09 13.64
CA ALA A 155 -9.06 -1.39 13.99
C ALA A 155 -8.84 -1.67 15.48
N ASP A 156 -9.75 -2.45 16.09
CA ASP A 156 -9.54 -2.92 17.45
C ASP A 156 -8.29 -3.80 17.51
N LYS A 157 -7.58 -3.72 18.62
CA LYS A 157 -6.36 -4.49 18.83
C LYS A 157 -6.63 -5.99 18.74
N VAL A 158 -5.98 -6.65 17.79
CA VAL A 158 -6.00 -8.11 17.66
C VAL A 158 -4.65 -8.63 18.13
N GLU A 159 -4.64 -9.61 19.02
CA GLU A 159 -3.42 -10.21 19.54
C GLU A 159 -3.41 -11.72 19.29
N TRP A 160 -2.23 -12.24 18.99
CA TRP A 160 -1.97 -13.66 18.82
C TRP A 160 -0.59 -14.00 19.40
N GLU A 161 -0.52 -15.02 20.25
CA GLU A 161 0.73 -15.48 20.89
C GLU A 161 1.51 -14.36 21.62
N GLY A 162 0.79 -13.32 22.11
CA GLY A 162 1.37 -12.20 22.84
C GLY A 162 1.87 -11.05 21.97
N GLU A 163 1.69 -11.13 20.67
CA GLU A 163 2.04 -10.06 19.72
C GLU A 163 0.78 -9.39 19.16
N ARG A 164 0.84 -8.07 18.97
CA ARG A 164 -0.20 -7.31 18.27
C ARG A 164 -0.10 -7.61 16.77
N LEU A 165 -1.22 -8.00 16.17
CA LEU A 165 -1.32 -8.28 14.74
C LEU A 165 -1.68 -7.01 13.94
N PRO A 166 -1.29 -6.94 12.65
CA PRO A 166 -1.49 -5.76 11.80
C PRO A 166 -2.93 -5.66 11.28
N ALA A 167 -3.89 -5.45 12.17
CA ALA A 167 -5.28 -5.21 11.81
C ALA A 167 -5.44 -3.76 11.34
N THR A 168 -5.69 -3.56 10.05
CA THR A 168 -5.92 -2.23 9.48
C THR A 168 -6.94 -2.27 8.35
N TYR A 169 -7.89 -1.34 8.36
CA TYR A 169 -8.87 -1.20 7.27
C TYR A 169 -8.28 -0.53 6.03
N ALA A 170 -7.10 0.09 6.12
CA ALA A 170 -6.40 0.62 4.95
C ALA A 170 -5.85 -0.48 4.03
N ASN A 171 -5.80 -1.73 4.50
CA ASN A 171 -5.38 -2.88 3.68
C ASN A 171 -6.54 -3.45 2.83
N PHE A 172 -7.37 -2.58 2.25
CA PHE A 172 -8.45 -2.97 1.35
C PHE A 172 -7.93 -3.15 -0.08
N LEU A 173 -8.67 -3.92 -0.90
CA LEU A 173 -8.30 -4.22 -2.28
C LEU A 173 -9.30 -3.61 -3.26
N ILE A 174 -8.83 -2.78 -4.16
CA ILE A 174 -9.63 -2.20 -5.23
C ILE A 174 -9.63 -3.14 -6.43
N MET A 175 -10.83 -3.53 -6.88
CA MET A 175 -11.03 -4.38 -8.05
C MET A 175 -11.98 -3.73 -9.06
N ASN A 176 -12.09 -4.31 -10.27
CA ASN A 176 -13.10 -3.90 -11.23
C ASN A 176 -14.50 -4.14 -10.66
N GLY A 177 -15.22 -3.05 -10.35
CA GLY A 177 -16.58 -3.10 -9.84
C GLY A 177 -16.76 -3.40 -8.34
N ALA A 178 -15.70 -3.70 -7.60
CA ALA A 178 -15.77 -3.97 -6.16
C ALA A 178 -14.57 -3.41 -5.39
N VAL A 179 -14.77 -3.19 -4.08
CA VAL A 179 -13.70 -2.98 -3.12
C VAL A 179 -13.86 -4.02 -2.02
N LEU A 180 -12.84 -4.84 -1.81
CA LEU A 180 -12.80 -5.81 -0.73
C LEU A 180 -12.18 -5.17 0.51
N VAL A 181 -12.88 -5.25 1.64
CA VAL A 181 -12.48 -4.60 2.90
C VAL A 181 -12.16 -5.68 3.92
N PRO A 182 -10.97 -5.65 4.55
CA PRO A 182 -10.66 -6.59 5.61
C PRO A 182 -11.54 -6.35 6.84
N PHE A 183 -12.15 -7.40 7.37
CA PHE A 183 -12.97 -7.39 8.58
C PHE A 183 -12.26 -8.16 9.70
N TYR A 184 -12.40 -7.68 10.92
CA TYR A 184 -11.70 -8.20 12.10
C TYR A 184 -12.64 -8.58 13.26
N ASP A 185 -13.94 -8.85 12.94
CA ASP A 185 -14.98 -9.18 13.93
C ASP A 185 -15.19 -8.06 14.97
N SER A 186 -15.19 -6.83 14.49
CA SER A 186 -15.32 -5.60 15.26
C SER A 186 -16.54 -4.79 14.81
N PRO A 187 -17.21 -4.05 15.71
CA PRO A 187 -18.20 -3.04 15.32
C PRO A 187 -17.67 -1.99 14.34
N LYS A 188 -16.36 -1.78 14.31
CA LYS A 188 -15.70 -0.84 13.40
C LYS A 188 -15.65 -1.33 11.95
N ASP A 189 -15.87 -2.64 11.70
CA ASP A 189 -15.95 -3.23 10.36
C ASP A 189 -16.99 -2.51 9.48
N GLU A 190 -18.18 -2.30 10.01
CA GLU A 190 -19.26 -1.61 9.29
C GLU A 190 -19.00 -0.10 9.17
N ILE A 191 -18.27 0.51 10.09
CA ILE A 191 -17.86 1.93 10.01
C ILE A 191 -16.85 2.10 8.86
N ALA A 192 -15.83 1.27 8.79
CA ALA A 192 -14.85 1.27 7.70
C ALA A 192 -15.51 1.03 6.34
N LYS A 193 -16.42 0.04 6.27
CA LYS A 193 -17.22 -0.25 5.09
C LYS A 193 -18.06 0.95 4.62
N ALA A 194 -18.67 1.67 5.56
CA ALA A 194 -19.45 2.88 5.24
C ALA A 194 -18.56 4.01 4.70
N ALA A 195 -17.40 4.24 5.31
CA ALA A 195 -16.43 5.23 4.85
C ALA A 195 -15.93 4.92 3.43
N LEU A 196 -15.58 3.66 3.16
CA LEU A 196 -15.15 3.25 1.83
C LEU A 196 -16.28 3.31 0.79
N ARG A 197 -17.53 3.07 1.17
CA ARG A 197 -18.68 3.28 0.27
C ARG A 197 -18.83 4.74 -0.13
N GLU A 198 -18.49 5.67 0.74
CA GLU A 198 -18.45 7.10 0.41
C GLU A 198 -17.33 7.42 -0.58
N ALA A 199 -16.16 6.80 -0.42
CA ALA A 199 -15.02 6.97 -1.33
C ALA A 199 -15.27 6.32 -2.70
N PHE A 200 -15.92 5.14 -2.74
CA PHE A 200 -16.11 4.30 -3.94
C PHE A 200 -17.60 4.07 -4.21
N SER A 201 -18.34 5.16 -4.45
CA SER A 201 -19.79 5.10 -4.69
C SER A 201 -20.21 4.34 -5.96
N ASP A 202 -19.27 4.10 -6.86
CA ASP A 202 -19.43 3.38 -8.14
C ASP A 202 -19.12 1.88 -8.03
N ARG A 203 -18.75 1.38 -6.83
CA ARG A 203 -18.31 0.00 -6.60
C ARG A 203 -19.07 -0.67 -5.47
N GLU A 204 -19.16 -1.99 -5.53
CA GLU A 204 -19.69 -2.78 -4.42
C GLU A 204 -18.63 -2.89 -3.32
N ILE A 205 -19.00 -2.62 -2.06
CA ILE A 205 -18.09 -2.75 -0.91
C ILE A 205 -18.40 -4.06 -0.20
N ILE A 206 -17.41 -4.97 -0.20
CA ILE A 206 -17.56 -6.35 0.29
C ILE A 206 -16.60 -6.56 1.46
N GLY A 207 -17.14 -6.88 2.64
CA GLY A 207 -16.33 -7.24 3.82
C GLY A 207 -15.82 -8.68 3.73
N ILE A 208 -14.55 -8.90 4.05
CA ILE A 208 -13.89 -10.21 4.06
C ILE A 208 -13.28 -10.43 5.45
N ASN A 209 -13.65 -11.51 6.12
CA ASN A 209 -13.05 -11.86 7.43
C ASN A 209 -11.56 -12.21 7.26
N CYS A 210 -10.69 -11.35 7.79
CA CYS A 210 -9.23 -11.45 7.71
C CYS A 210 -8.57 -11.88 9.03
N LEU A 211 -9.31 -12.16 10.09
CA LEU A 211 -8.74 -12.67 11.35
C LEU A 211 -7.86 -13.92 11.18
N PRO A 212 -8.23 -14.91 10.34
CA PRO A 212 -7.32 -16.04 10.08
C PRO A 212 -6.07 -15.61 9.31
N LEU A 213 -6.21 -14.61 8.43
CA LEU A 213 -5.17 -14.17 7.51
C LEU A 213 -4.08 -13.39 8.21
N ILE A 214 -4.43 -12.42 9.07
CA ILE A 214 -3.45 -11.54 9.73
C ILE A 214 -2.49 -12.27 10.68
N LYS A 215 -2.76 -13.50 11.05
CA LYS A 215 -1.85 -14.34 11.85
C LYS A 215 -0.49 -14.58 11.20
N GLN A 216 -0.38 -14.40 9.91
CA GLN A 216 0.87 -14.47 9.15
C GLN A 216 1.49 -13.07 8.91
N HIS A 217 1.05 -12.06 9.66
CA HIS A 217 1.53 -10.66 9.63
C HIS A 217 1.27 -9.90 8.32
N GLY A 218 0.29 -10.34 7.52
CA GLY A 218 -0.22 -9.62 6.37
C GLY A 218 -1.75 -9.67 6.33
N SER A 219 -2.42 -8.65 5.82
CA SER A 219 -3.86 -8.62 5.67
C SER A 219 -4.29 -8.84 4.21
N LEU A 220 -5.48 -8.38 3.84
CA LEU A 220 -6.15 -8.72 2.58
C LEU A 220 -5.33 -8.32 1.34
N HIS A 221 -4.90 -7.07 1.25
CA HIS A 221 -4.12 -6.56 0.12
C HIS A 221 -2.74 -7.23 0.05
N CYS A 222 -2.11 -7.47 1.20
CA CYS A 222 -0.76 -8.04 1.30
C CYS A 222 -0.61 -9.42 0.64
N VAL A 223 -1.69 -10.20 0.53
CA VAL A 223 -1.68 -11.55 -0.08
C VAL A 223 -2.12 -11.54 -1.54
N THR A 224 -2.26 -10.37 -2.15
CA THR A 224 -2.73 -10.22 -3.53
C THR A 224 -1.64 -9.66 -4.44
N MET A 225 -1.79 -9.93 -5.73
CA MET A 225 -1.02 -9.32 -6.80
C MET A 225 -2.00 -8.87 -7.86
N GLN A 226 -2.00 -7.57 -8.14
CA GLN A 226 -2.90 -6.98 -9.13
C GLN A 226 -2.22 -6.88 -10.50
N TYR A 227 -2.94 -7.28 -11.52
CA TYR A 227 -2.53 -7.11 -12.92
C TYR A 227 -3.64 -6.41 -13.69
N PRO A 228 -3.30 -5.50 -14.62
CA PRO A 228 -4.27 -4.91 -15.52
C PRO A 228 -4.99 -5.97 -16.37
N GLU A 229 -6.22 -5.66 -16.81
CA GLU A 229 -6.98 -6.52 -17.71
C GLU A 229 -6.16 -6.80 -18.99
N GLY A 230 -6.16 -8.07 -19.42
CA GLY A 230 -5.40 -8.51 -20.60
C GLY A 230 -3.89 -8.73 -20.34
N PHE A 231 -3.41 -8.55 -19.10
CA PHE A 231 -2.01 -8.77 -18.76
C PHE A 231 -1.68 -10.25 -18.53
N ILE A 232 -2.66 -11.02 -18.06
CA ILE A 232 -2.58 -12.47 -17.82
C ILE A 232 -3.42 -13.18 -18.85
N GLU A 233 -2.92 -14.31 -19.41
CA GLU A 233 -3.64 -15.21 -20.30
C GLU A 233 -4.52 -16.21 -19.55
#